data_33e229b06aa251b9bfc382fa3264292b
#
_entry.id   33e229b06aa251b9bfc382fa3264292b
#
_cell.length_a   1.000
_cell.length_b   1.000
_cell.length_c   1.000
_cell.angle_alpha   90.00
_cell.angle_beta   90.00
_cell.angle_gamma   90.00
#
_symmetry.space_group_name_H-M   'P 1'
#
loop_
_entity.id
_entity.type
_entity.pdbx_description
1 polymer ?
#
loop_
_entity_poly.entity_id
_entity_poly.type
_entity_poly.pdbx_seq_one_letter_code
_entity_poly.pdbx_strand_id
1 'polypeptide(L)'
;SWNLYYFCPRHGVRLTWRADTPYQHACPVDGEIFSGEPWDGAWWREMNGRNASACQQLGLLWRLTGDTAYRDKVRTLLMGYADVYPGYAIHGDIPNNGPGKMNAQTLCEANCILEMALGYDFIRDSLPPGEQRHISENLLCCAATFLRDHRSPQIHNHEVKISAALGVLGFVLEDE
;
A
#
# COMPACT_ATOMS: atom_id res chain seq x y z
N SER A 1 -17.02 2.24 -7.37
CA SER A 1 -16.11 1.94 -6.25
C SER A 1 -15.44 0.60 -6.49
N TRP A 2 -14.13 0.53 -6.33
CA TRP A 2 -13.35 -0.71 -6.46
C TRP A 2 -13.86 -1.82 -5.52
N ASN A 3 -14.36 -1.49 -4.36
CA ASN A 3 -14.90 -2.46 -3.40
C ASN A 3 -16.12 -3.21 -3.94
N LEU A 4 -16.83 -2.67 -4.92
CA LEU A 4 -17.96 -3.35 -5.54
C LEU A 4 -17.53 -4.59 -6.33
N TYR A 5 -16.27 -4.66 -6.75
CA TYR A 5 -15.76 -5.81 -7.52
C TYR A 5 -15.40 -7.02 -6.66
N TYR A 6 -15.25 -6.85 -5.33
CA TYR A 6 -14.95 -7.97 -4.43
C TYR A 6 -16.22 -8.58 -3.80
N PHE A 7 -17.29 -8.62 -4.59
CA PHE A 7 -18.56 -9.20 -4.21
C PHE A 7 -19.02 -10.22 -5.24
N CYS A 8 -19.71 -11.27 -4.77
CA CYS A 8 -20.39 -12.21 -5.64
C CYS A 8 -21.45 -11.49 -6.46
N PRO A 9 -21.41 -11.53 -7.80
CA PRO A 9 -22.37 -10.81 -8.63
C PRO A 9 -23.81 -11.36 -8.52
N ARG A 10 -23.97 -12.62 -8.09
CA ARG A 10 -25.28 -13.24 -7.88
C ARG A 10 -25.88 -12.92 -6.52
N HIS A 11 -25.07 -12.97 -5.46
CA HIS A 11 -25.57 -12.91 -4.09
C HIS A 11 -25.31 -11.56 -3.43
N GLY A 12 -24.51 -10.66 -4.05
CA GLY A 12 -24.17 -9.36 -3.47
C GLY A 12 -23.38 -9.44 -2.16
N VAL A 13 -22.85 -10.61 -1.84
CA VAL A 13 -22.05 -10.84 -0.62
C VAL A 13 -20.56 -10.73 -0.92
N ARG A 14 -19.78 -10.32 0.06
CA ARG A 14 -18.32 -10.26 -0.04
C ARG A 14 -17.75 -11.67 -0.24
N LEU A 15 -16.79 -11.78 -1.16
CA LEU A 15 -16.07 -13.01 -1.41
C LEU A 15 -15.09 -13.33 -0.28
N THR A 16 -14.72 -14.59 -0.14
CA THR A 16 -13.70 -15.06 0.80
C THR A 16 -12.39 -15.33 0.06
N TRP A 17 -11.29 -15.07 0.75
CA TRP A 17 -9.95 -15.30 0.25
C TRP A 17 -9.21 -16.30 1.14
N ARG A 18 -8.31 -17.08 0.54
CA ARG A 18 -7.46 -18.04 1.23
C ARG A 18 -6.01 -17.91 0.75
N ALA A 19 -5.07 -18.03 1.68
CA ALA A 19 -3.64 -17.89 1.38
C ALA A 19 -3.08 -19.06 0.56
N ASP A 20 -3.67 -20.24 0.68
CA ASP A 20 -3.29 -21.44 -0.08
C ASP A 20 -3.80 -21.43 -1.54
N THR A 21 -4.77 -20.57 -1.84
CA THR A 21 -5.35 -20.39 -3.17
C THR A 21 -5.54 -18.90 -3.48
N PRO A 22 -4.46 -18.11 -3.57
CA PRO A 22 -4.50 -16.64 -3.53
C PRO A 22 -5.24 -15.98 -4.71
N TYR A 23 -5.44 -16.69 -5.81
CA TYR A 23 -6.16 -16.22 -7.01
C TYR A 23 -7.54 -16.86 -7.15
N GLN A 24 -8.09 -17.42 -6.07
CA GLN A 24 -9.44 -18.00 -6.03
C GLN A 24 -10.24 -17.31 -4.93
N HIS A 25 -11.37 -16.72 -5.30
CA HIS A 25 -12.23 -15.96 -4.42
C HIS A 25 -13.59 -16.64 -4.35
N ALA A 26 -13.89 -17.31 -3.25
CA ALA A 26 -15.09 -18.12 -3.11
C ALA A 26 -16.30 -17.30 -2.64
N CYS A 27 -17.45 -17.55 -3.24
CA CYS A 27 -18.73 -17.08 -2.70
C CYS A 27 -19.07 -17.86 -1.43
N PRO A 28 -19.31 -17.23 -0.28
CA PRO A 28 -19.64 -17.93 0.96
C PRO A 28 -21.04 -18.54 0.97
N VAL A 29 -21.90 -18.24 -0.02
CA VAL A 29 -23.26 -18.75 -0.11
C VAL A 29 -23.32 -20.10 -0.84
N ASP A 30 -22.67 -20.22 -1.99
CA ASP A 30 -22.77 -21.41 -2.85
C ASP A 30 -21.40 -22.01 -3.21
N GLY A 31 -20.30 -21.41 -2.77
CA GLY A 31 -18.95 -21.90 -3.04
C GLY A 31 -18.44 -21.59 -4.46
N GLU A 32 -19.17 -20.84 -5.28
CA GLU A 32 -18.69 -20.48 -6.62
C GLU A 32 -17.37 -19.73 -6.54
N ILE A 33 -16.41 -20.10 -7.39
CA ILE A 33 -15.06 -19.54 -7.43
C ILE A 33 -14.96 -18.49 -8.53
N PHE A 34 -14.47 -17.32 -8.17
CA PHE A 34 -14.11 -16.23 -9.07
C PHE A 34 -12.59 -16.08 -9.10
N SER A 35 -12.03 -15.76 -10.27
CA SER A 35 -10.59 -15.59 -10.48
C SER A 35 -10.33 -14.51 -11.53
N GLY A 36 -9.14 -13.91 -11.50
CA GLY A 36 -8.75 -12.86 -12.43
C GLY A 36 -9.37 -11.50 -12.09
N GLU A 37 -9.27 -10.57 -13.05
CA GLU A 37 -9.88 -9.25 -12.87
C GLU A 37 -11.43 -9.32 -13.04
N PRO A 38 -12.18 -8.54 -12.24
CA PRO A 38 -11.71 -7.50 -11.31
C PRO A 38 -11.44 -7.96 -9.86
N TRP A 39 -11.60 -9.23 -9.54
CA TRP A 39 -11.58 -9.73 -8.15
C TRP A 39 -10.16 -9.74 -7.57
N ASP A 40 -9.17 -10.21 -8.34
CA ASP A 40 -7.77 -10.23 -7.92
C ASP A 40 -7.29 -8.82 -7.59
N GLY A 41 -7.48 -7.87 -8.50
CA GLY A 41 -7.08 -6.47 -8.30
C GLY A 41 -7.83 -5.81 -7.15
N ALA A 42 -9.13 -6.09 -6.96
CA ALA A 42 -9.90 -5.56 -5.84
C ALA A 42 -9.39 -6.08 -4.50
N TRP A 43 -9.04 -7.36 -4.42
CA TRP A 43 -8.45 -7.98 -3.23
C TRP A 43 -7.09 -7.37 -2.89
N TRP A 44 -6.16 -7.34 -3.85
CA TRP A 44 -4.81 -6.82 -3.63
C TRP A 44 -4.81 -5.35 -3.24
N ARG A 45 -5.64 -4.54 -3.89
CA ARG A 45 -5.83 -3.14 -3.52
C ARG A 45 -6.28 -2.98 -2.06
N GLU A 46 -7.25 -3.78 -1.63
CA GLU A 46 -7.72 -3.74 -0.25
C GLU A 46 -6.64 -4.16 0.74
N MET A 47 -5.87 -5.21 0.44
CA MET A 47 -4.77 -5.66 1.29
C MET A 47 -3.66 -4.63 1.39
N ASN A 48 -3.27 -4.01 0.27
CA ASN A 48 -2.28 -2.94 0.27
C ASN A 48 -2.74 -1.75 1.14
N GLY A 49 -3.99 -1.33 1.01
CA GLY A 49 -4.55 -0.26 1.86
C GLY A 49 -4.58 -0.63 3.35
N ARG A 50 -4.99 -1.86 3.69
CA ARG A 50 -4.98 -2.34 5.08
C ARG A 50 -3.57 -2.42 5.67
N ASN A 51 -2.60 -2.91 4.90
CA ASN A 51 -1.22 -3.01 5.33
C ASN A 51 -0.59 -1.62 5.54
N ALA A 52 -0.86 -0.68 4.63
CA ALA A 52 -0.40 0.69 4.76
C ALA A 52 -0.98 1.35 6.03
N SER A 53 -2.30 1.27 6.22
CA SER A 53 -2.97 1.79 7.41
C SER A 53 -2.46 1.14 8.70
N ALA A 54 -2.19 -0.17 8.67
CA ALA A 54 -1.59 -0.88 9.79
C ALA A 54 -0.18 -0.35 10.11
N CYS A 55 0.64 -0.02 9.12
CA CYS A 55 1.97 0.56 9.36
C CYS A 55 1.85 1.86 10.17
N GLN A 56 0.98 2.78 9.77
CA GLN A 56 0.78 4.04 10.48
C GLN A 56 0.20 3.84 11.88
N GLN A 57 -0.88 3.08 12.00
CA GLN A 57 -1.61 2.91 13.27
C GLN A 57 -0.77 2.14 14.30
N LEU A 58 -0.15 1.03 13.91
CA LEU A 58 0.69 0.25 14.81
C LEU A 58 1.99 0.99 15.15
N GLY A 59 2.57 1.74 14.22
CA GLY A 59 3.71 2.61 14.50
C GLY A 59 3.39 3.65 15.57
N LEU A 60 2.22 4.30 15.47
CA LEU A 60 1.75 5.22 16.50
C LEU A 60 1.51 4.51 17.85
N LEU A 61 0.89 3.33 17.84
CA LEU A 61 0.69 2.53 19.06
C LEU A 61 2.03 2.15 19.71
N TRP A 62 3.04 1.78 18.93
CA TRP A 62 4.40 1.56 19.42
C TRP A 62 4.94 2.81 20.16
N ARG A 63 4.84 3.99 19.55
CA ARG A 63 5.32 5.24 20.17
C ARG A 63 4.59 5.58 21.48
N LEU A 64 3.31 5.26 21.58
CA LEU A 64 2.49 5.55 22.76
C LEU A 64 2.64 4.52 23.87
N THR A 65 2.85 3.24 23.54
CA THR A 65 2.80 2.15 24.53
C THR A 65 4.17 1.53 24.85
N GLY A 66 5.13 1.63 23.91
CA GLY A 66 6.39 0.91 23.97
C GLY A 66 6.29 -0.61 23.72
N ASP A 67 5.11 -1.12 23.36
CA ASP A 67 4.94 -2.55 23.08
C ASP A 67 5.60 -2.92 21.73
N THR A 68 6.65 -3.73 21.82
CA THR A 68 7.46 -4.14 20.67
C THR A 68 6.71 -4.96 19.65
N ALA A 69 5.60 -5.60 20.01
CA ALA A 69 4.77 -6.36 19.07
C ALA A 69 4.24 -5.47 17.93
N TYR A 70 3.88 -4.22 18.24
CA TYR A 70 3.44 -3.25 17.24
C TYR A 70 4.58 -2.87 16.29
N ARG A 71 5.75 -2.51 16.83
CA ARG A 71 6.96 -2.21 16.06
C ARG A 71 7.34 -3.37 15.13
N ASP A 72 7.37 -4.58 15.66
CA ASP A 72 7.80 -5.77 14.92
C ASP A 72 6.84 -6.10 13.76
N LYS A 73 5.55 -5.82 13.95
CA LYS A 73 4.57 -5.96 12.86
C LYS A 73 4.78 -4.92 11.77
N VAL A 74 5.01 -3.65 12.13
CA VAL A 74 5.32 -2.59 11.15
C VAL A 74 6.60 -2.91 10.40
N ARG A 75 7.67 -3.30 11.12
CA ARG A 75 8.94 -3.75 10.51
C ARG A 75 8.71 -4.85 9.49
N THR A 76 7.95 -5.89 9.86
CA THR A 76 7.67 -7.02 8.96
C THR A 76 6.97 -6.56 7.68
N LEU A 77 5.99 -5.67 7.78
CA LEU A 77 5.26 -5.15 6.63
C LEU A 77 6.18 -4.31 5.73
N LEU A 78 6.91 -3.35 6.30
CA LEU A 78 7.78 -2.46 5.53
C LEU A 78 8.93 -3.21 4.85
N MET A 79 9.57 -4.16 5.54
CA MET A 79 10.60 -5.02 4.95
C MET A 79 10.04 -5.84 3.78
N GLY A 80 8.86 -6.47 3.96
CA GLY A 80 8.23 -7.23 2.89
C GLY A 80 7.89 -6.39 1.66
N TYR A 81 7.44 -5.13 1.85
CA TYR A 81 7.25 -4.22 0.72
C TYR A 81 8.56 -3.76 0.11
N ALA A 82 9.59 -3.49 0.89
CA ALA A 82 10.91 -3.11 0.38
C ALA A 82 11.54 -4.23 -0.49
N ASP A 83 11.26 -5.49 -0.16
CA ASP A 83 11.73 -6.64 -0.95
C ASP A 83 11.08 -6.73 -2.35
N VAL A 84 9.81 -6.31 -2.48
CA VAL A 84 9.04 -6.58 -3.70
C VAL A 84 8.68 -5.31 -4.49
N TYR A 85 8.58 -4.16 -3.87
CA TYR A 85 8.12 -2.92 -4.48
C TYR A 85 8.94 -2.47 -5.72
N PRO A 86 10.28 -2.58 -5.73
CA PRO A 86 11.06 -2.22 -6.93
C PRO A 86 10.65 -3.04 -8.17
N GLY A 87 10.29 -4.32 -7.95
CA GLY A 87 9.92 -5.26 -9.02
C GLY A 87 8.45 -5.17 -9.48
N TYR A 88 7.60 -4.40 -8.81
CA TYR A 88 6.20 -4.27 -9.25
C TYR A 88 6.12 -3.60 -10.61
N ALA A 89 5.33 -4.20 -11.51
CA ALA A 89 5.01 -3.62 -12.80
C ALA A 89 4.15 -2.35 -12.63
N ILE A 90 4.38 -1.36 -13.48
CA ILE A 90 3.49 -0.20 -13.58
C ILE A 90 2.26 -0.62 -14.39
N HIS A 91 1.08 -0.35 -13.86
CA HIS A 91 -0.19 -0.75 -14.48
C HIS A 91 -1.30 0.27 -14.17
N GLY A 92 -2.48 0.06 -14.72
CA GLY A 92 -3.66 0.88 -14.42
C GLY A 92 -3.71 2.20 -15.18
N ASP A 93 -3.37 2.19 -16.46
CA ASP A 93 -3.46 3.39 -17.32
C ASP A 93 -4.92 3.81 -17.56
N ILE A 94 -5.55 4.41 -16.55
CA ILE A 94 -6.87 5.00 -16.64
C ILE A 94 -6.70 6.50 -16.92
N PRO A 95 -7.30 7.04 -18.01
CA PRO A 95 -7.18 8.44 -18.36
C PRO A 95 -7.46 9.36 -17.16
N ASN A 96 -6.56 10.32 -16.91
CA ASN A 96 -6.60 11.30 -15.81
C ASN A 96 -6.42 10.74 -14.38
N ASN A 97 -6.24 9.43 -14.19
CA ASN A 97 -6.04 8.83 -12.87
C ASN A 97 -4.59 8.42 -12.60
N GLY A 98 -3.78 8.38 -13.66
CA GLY A 98 -2.40 7.92 -13.61
C GLY A 98 -2.29 6.42 -13.29
N PRO A 99 -1.11 5.84 -13.56
CA PRO A 99 -0.82 4.44 -13.22
C PRO A 99 -0.51 4.26 -11.74
N GLY A 100 -0.25 3.03 -11.34
CA GLY A 100 0.23 2.64 -10.03
C GLY A 100 1.13 1.41 -10.08
N LYS A 101 1.66 1.02 -8.93
CA LYS A 101 2.46 -0.19 -8.72
C LYS A 101 1.74 -1.15 -7.77
N MET A 102 1.49 -0.77 -6.52
CA MET A 102 0.65 -1.53 -5.58
C MET A 102 -0.84 -1.41 -5.90
N ASN A 103 -1.24 -0.34 -6.54
CA ASN A 103 -2.61 -0.03 -6.91
C ASN A 103 -2.67 0.36 -8.39
N ALA A 104 -3.86 0.32 -8.99
CA ALA A 104 -4.05 0.69 -10.39
C ALA A 104 -4.23 2.21 -10.60
N GLN A 105 -3.80 3.05 -9.63
CA GLN A 105 -4.04 4.50 -9.65
C GLN A 105 -3.03 5.23 -8.76
N THR A 106 -2.41 6.29 -9.26
CA THR A 106 -1.40 7.08 -8.54
C THR A 106 -1.92 7.66 -7.21
N LEU A 107 -3.19 8.10 -7.17
CA LEU A 107 -3.83 8.58 -5.94
C LEU A 107 -3.84 7.51 -4.84
N CYS A 108 -4.21 6.28 -5.18
CA CYS A 108 -4.25 5.18 -4.22
C CYS A 108 -2.84 4.77 -3.79
N GLU A 109 -1.90 4.79 -4.72
CA GLU A 109 -0.47 4.59 -4.45
C GLU A 109 0.04 5.61 -3.43
N ALA A 110 -0.19 6.91 -3.69
CA ALA A 110 0.22 8.01 -2.81
C ALA A 110 -0.35 7.88 -1.39
N ASN A 111 -1.62 7.46 -1.24
CA ASN A 111 -2.21 7.23 0.08
C ASN A 111 -1.50 6.10 0.84
N CYS A 112 -1.25 4.96 0.19
CA CYS A 112 -0.54 3.84 0.82
C CYS A 112 0.89 4.22 1.22
N ILE A 113 1.61 4.90 0.34
CA ILE A 113 3.00 5.31 0.58
C ILE A 113 3.08 6.33 1.72
N LEU A 114 2.17 7.29 1.80
CA LEU A 114 2.10 8.25 2.90
C LEU A 114 1.94 7.55 4.26
N GLU A 115 1.01 6.61 4.36
CA GLU A 115 0.78 5.86 5.59
C GLU A 115 1.97 4.96 5.95
N MET A 116 2.64 4.34 4.96
CA MET A 116 3.85 3.55 5.16
C MET A 116 5.04 4.41 5.60
N ALA A 117 5.21 5.60 5.02
CA ALA A 117 6.26 6.53 5.40
C ALA A 117 6.11 7.00 6.86
N LEU A 118 4.88 7.34 7.27
CA LEU A 118 4.59 7.66 8.68
C LEU A 118 4.85 6.47 9.61
N GLY A 119 4.47 5.26 9.18
CA GLY A 119 4.78 4.04 9.93
C GLY A 119 6.28 3.81 10.09
N TYR A 120 7.06 4.05 9.05
CA TYR A 120 8.52 3.97 9.08
C TYR A 120 9.10 5.02 10.03
N ASP A 121 8.69 6.28 9.93
CA ASP A 121 9.15 7.34 10.81
C ASP A 121 8.94 7.02 12.30
N PHE A 122 7.80 6.43 12.63
CA PHE A 122 7.52 6.03 14.01
C PHE A 122 8.47 4.95 14.55
N ILE A 123 9.01 4.06 13.71
CA ILE A 123 9.82 2.93 14.17
C ILE A 123 11.30 3.01 13.79
N ARG A 124 11.72 3.91 12.88
CA ARG A 124 13.06 3.91 12.24
C ARG A 124 14.20 3.86 13.25
N ASP A 125 14.13 4.66 14.33
CA ASP A 125 15.18 4.75 15.35
C ASP A 125 15.39 3.41 16.11
N SER A 126 14.42 2.52 16.03
CA SER A 126 14.47 1.18 16.64
C SER A 126 14.96 0.08 15.70
N LEU A 127 15.20 0.41 14.43
CA LEU A 127 15.64 -0.53 13.41
C LEU A 127 17.17 -0.53 13.27
N PRO A 128 17.77 -1.69 12.93
CA PRO A 128 19.17 -1.76 12.53
C PRO A 128 19.44 -0.88 11.29
N PRO A 129 20.63 -0.25 11.16
CA PRO A 129 20.96 0.62 10.03
C PRO A 129 20.79 -0.03 8.65
N GLY A 130 21.05 -1.33 8.53
CA GLY A 130 20.85 -2.08 7.26
C GLY A 130 19.38 -2.18 6.86
N GLU A 131 18.46 -2.31 7.82
CA GLU A 131 17.02 -2.35 7.56
C GLU A 131 16.45 -0.97 7.25
N GLN A 132 16.92 0.07 7.99
CA GLN A 132 16.59 1.45 7.68
C GLN A 132 16.93 1.76 6.22
N ARG A 133 18.16 1.46 5.79
CA ARG A 133 18.60 1.67 4.42
C ARG A 133 17.77 0.87 3.41
N HIS A 134 17.49 -0.40 3.71
CA HIS A 134 16.71 -1.25 2.83
C HIS A 134 15.29 -0.70 2.59
N ILE A 135 14.62 -0.26 3.65
CA ILE A 135 13.27 0.32 3.56
C ILE A 135 13.33 1.68 2.84
N SER A 136 14.25 2.56 3.22
CA SER A 136 14.35 3.88 2.61
C SER A 136 14.68 3.79 1.11
N GLU A 137 15.69 3.04 0.71
CA GLU A 137 16.10 2.95 -0.69
C GLU A 137 15.09 2.20 -1.56
N ASN A 138 14.65 1.01 -1.14
CA ASN A 138 13.86 0.10 -1.99
C ASN A 138 12.35 0.34 -1.94
N LEU A 139 11.83 0.96 -0.87
CA LEU A 139 10.42 1.31 -0.78
C LEU A 139 10.21 2.81 -0.95
N LEU A 140 10.72 3.63 -0.02
CA LEU A 140 10.32 5.03 0.07
C LEU A 140 10.92 5.89 -1.04
N CYS A 141 12.21 5.77 -1.35
CA CYS A 141 12.85 6.50 -2.46
C CYS A 141 12.32 6.04 -3.82
N CYS A 142 12.13 4.73 -4.01
CA CYS A 142 11.51 4.19 -5.23
C CYS A 142 10.09 4.74 -5.42
N ALA A 143 9.29 4.80 -4.34
CA ALA A 143 7.94 5.35 -4.37
C ALA A 143 7.93 6.86 -4.61
N ALA A 144 8.86 7.61 -3.99
CA ALA A 144 9.00 9.05 -4.21
C ALA A 144 9.31 9.34 -5.68
N THR A 145 10.23 8.59 -6.28
CA THR A 145 10.56 8.69 -7.71
C THR A 145 9.34 8.41 -8.57
N PHE A 146 8.64 7.30 -8.30
CA PHE A 146 7.43 6.93 -9.03
C PHE A 146 6.34 8.03 -8.94
N LEU A 147 6.04 8.53 -7.75
CA LEU A 147 5.01 9.56 -7.54
C LEU A 147 5.39 10.89 -8.22
N ARG A 148 6.67 11.28 -8.16
CA ARG A 148 7.16 12.49 -8.83
C ARG A 148 7.00 12.40 -10.36
N ASP A 149 7.34 11.25 -10.93
CA ASP A 149 7.34 11.04 -12.39
C ASP A 149 5.92 10.86 -12.95
N HIS A 150 4.92 10.57 -12.08
CA HIS A 150 3.52 10.36 -12.45
C HIS A 150 2.57 11.37 -11.79
N ARG A 151 3.03 12.60 -11.59
CA ARG A 151 2.18 13.68 -11.07
C ARG A 151 1.02 13.99 -12.00
N SER A 152 -0.11 14.38 -11.40
CA SER A 152 -1.25 14.84 -12.19
C SER A 152 -0.97 16.24 -12.78
N PRO A 153 -1.27 16.45 -14.07
CA PRO A 153 -1.14 17.78 -14.67
C PRO A 153 -2.23 18.76 -14.23
N GLN A 154 -3.23 18.29 -13.52
CA GLN A 154 -4.38 19.09 -13.09
C GLN A 154 -4.35 19.31 -11.58
N ILE A 155 -4.72 20.53 -11.15
CA ILE A 155 -4.87 20.84 -9.73
C ILE A 155 -6.22 20.31 -9.25
N HIS A 156 -6.21 19.09 -8.71
CA HIS A 156 -7.36 18.44 -8.09
C HIS A 156 -6.89 17.50 -6.95
N ASN A 157 -7.83 16.73 -6.39
CA ASN A 157 -7.53 15.85 -5.24
C ASN A 157 -6.38 14.87 -5.47
N HIS A 158 -6.14 14.39 -6.70
CA HIS A 158 -5.02 13.50 -7.02
C HIS A 158 -3.68 14.23 -6.77
N GLU A 159 -3.51 15.41 -7.36
CA GLU A 159 -2.28 16.17 -7.20
C GLU A 159 -2.03 16.60 -5.75
N VAL A 160 -3.09 16.98 -5.01
CA VAL A 160 -2.99 17.31 -3.59
C VAL A 160 -2.48 16.12 -2.77
N LYS A 161 -2.98 14.92 -3.04
CA LYS A 161 -2.56 13.70 -2.33
C LYS A 161 -1.14 13.28 -2.70
N ILE A 162 -0.78 13.37 -3.98
CA ILE A 162 0.58 13.07 -4.44
C ILE A 162 1.58 14.06 -3.82
N SER A 163 1.27 15.34 -3.83
CA SER A 163 2.11 16.39 -3.21
C SER A 163 2.24 16.18 -1.70
N ALA A 164 1.16 15.81 -1.01
CA ALA A 164 1.20 15.50 0.43
C ALA A 164 2.11 14.29 0.72
N ALA A 165 2.00 13.22 -0.07
CA ALA A 165 2.86 12.04 0.08
C ALA A 165 4.34 12.38 -0.17
N LEU A 166 4.64 13.14 -1.24
CA LEU A 166 6.00 13.60 -1.53
C LEU A 166 6.56 14.51 -0.43
N GLY A 167 5.74 15.41 0.13
CA GLY A 167 6.14 16.26 1.24
C GLY A 167 6.49 15.46 2.50
N VAL A 168 5.66 14.47 2.86
CA VAL A 168 5.95 13.57 4.00
C VAL A 168 7.21 12.75 3.73
N LEU A 169 7.37 12.19 2.52
CA LEU A 169 8.58 11.45 2.15
C LEU A 169 9.84 12.32 2.27
N GLY A 170 9.78 13.60 1.84
CA GLY A 170 10.88 14.55 1.99
C GLY A 170 11.30 14.70 3.45
N PHE A 171 10.35 14.90 4.38
CA PHE A 171 10.64 14.98 5.80
C PHE A 171 11.18 13.68 6.41
N VAL A 172 10.63 12.55 6.00
CA VAL A 172 11.03 11.24 6.55
C VAL A 172 12.41 10.80 6.06
N LEU A 173 12.82 11.23 4.86
CA LEU A 173 14.10 10.87 4.24
C LEU A 173 15.19 11.95 4.39
N GLU A 174 14.87 13.10 4.97
CA GLU A 174 15.77 14.28 5.03
C GLU A 174 17.03 14.06 5.90
N ASP A 175 17.01 13.06 6.79
CA ASP A 175 18.13 12.71 7.67
C ASP A 175 19.07 11.65 7.06
N GLU A 176 18.91 11.29 5.78
CA GLU A 176 19.75 10.36 5.03
C GLU A 176 20.49 11.06 3.87
#